data_a822ef89ea8d3ca185f8d3f93356be3c
#
_entry.id   a822ef89ea8d3ca185f8d3f93356be3c
#
_cell.length_a   1.000
_cell.length_b   1.000
_cell.length_c   1.000
_cell.angle_alpha   90.00
_cell.angle_beta   90.00
_cell.angle_gamma   90.00
#
_symmetry.space_group_name_H-M   'P 1'
#
loop_
_entity.id
_entity.type
_entity.pdbx_description
1 polymer ?
#
loop_
_entity_poly.entity_id
_entity_poly.type
_entity_poly.pdbx_seq_one_letter_code
_entity_poly.pdbx_strand_id
1 'polypeptide(L)'
;MSEIIDQFYTPLLIEHGFIHDPDNQQYGALGDCWKLSPEVGEGSYWTYGQKDLYDIKIHNFSFHEDFMLECSLPECLSITRYDSISGEELSPYRRLSAGCIKTFIGGYAPYKALIHKNIPIRSVGIEITPAYYEEYLKKLYPEAQINPVDAFRKIDQTSDFPEMSRLLTEIKDYRGEGIAAKLFYEGKVAEAVSMVVEYQKKHPDKPAHKLSQQDIENLQIVAAYLSDHYAFDIPLDRLTQIACMGTTKLKSCFKKYYDCTITEYVQQRRMSQAEYLLAYTELTVGQVAQTVGYSTSSRFAELFRKSTGLLPLEYRKNAQRK
;
A
#
# COMPACT_ATOMS: atom_id res chain seq x y z
N MET A 1 -21.34 15.76 3.25
CA MET A 1 -20.45 14.62 3.01
C MET A 1 -19.80 14.80 1.65
N SER A 2 -18.72 14.14 1.37
CA SER A 2 -18.06 14.17 0.05
C SER A 2 -18.86 13.31 -0.93
N GLU A 3 -19.03 13.75 -2.16
CA GLU A 3 -19.78 13.01 -3.19
C GLU A 3 -19.15 11.61 -3.43
N ILE A 4 -17.83 11.52 -3.40
CA ILE A 4 -17.10 10.26 -3.54
C ILE A 4 -17.36 9.29 -2.36
N ILE A 5 -17.49 9.80 -1.12
CA ILE A 5 -17.84 8.96 0.04
C ILE A 5 -19.27 8.43 -0.13
N ASP A 6 -20.23 9.30 -0.42
CA ASP A 6 -21.65 8.94 -0.47
C ASP A 6 -21.98 8.05 -1.67
N GLN A 7 -21.42 8.35 -2.84
CA GLN A 7 -21.75 7.65 -4.08
C GLN A 7 -20.94 6.37 -4.30
N PHE A 8 -19.72 6.31 -3.77
CA PHE A 8 -18.83 5.19 -4.01
C PHE A 8 -18.47 4.41 -2.75
N TYR A 9 -17.88 5.06 -1.74
CA TYR A 9 -17.36 4.31 -0.58
C TYR A 9 -18.46 3.79 0.34
N THR A 10 -19.53 4.53 0.55
CA THR A 10 -20.67 4.06 1.38
C THR A 10 -21.31 2.78 0.82
N PRO A 11 -21.69 2.70 -0.48
CA PRO A 11 -22.18 1.45 -1.05
C PRO A 11 -21.18 0.29 -0.96
N LEU A 12 -19.91 0.56 -1.25
CA LEU A 12 -18.84 -0.44 -1.18
C LEU A 12 -18.65 -0.99 0.24
N LEU A 13 -18.67 -0.12 1.25
CA LEU A 13 -18.56 -0.53 2.65
C LEU A 13 -19.75 -1.42 3.05
N ILE A 14 -20.98 -1.04 2.69
CA ILE A 14 -22.18 -1.83 2.97
C ILE A 14 -22.11 -3.20 2.29
N GLU A 15 -21.72 -3.25 1.02
CA GLU A 15 -21.55 -4.50 0.25
C GLU A 15 -20.54 -5.44 0.91
N HIS A 16 -19.50 -4.89 1.51
CA HIS A 16 -18.45 -5.65 2.17
C HIS A 16 -18.69 -5.90 3.66
N GLY A 17 -19.92 -5.69 4.14
CA GLY A 17 -20.34 -6.03 5.49
C GLY A 17 -19.99 -5.01 6.56
N PHE A 18 -19.68 -3.78 6.19
CA PHE A 18 -19.55 -2.69 7.15
C PHE A 18 -20.91 -2.09 7.51
N ILE A 19 -21.09 -1.78 8.78
CA ILE A 19 -22.30 -1.19 9.36
C ILE A 19 -21.92 0.20 9.90
N HIS A 20 -22.69 1.22 9.54
CA HIS A 20 -22.46 2.58 10.03
C HIS A 20 -22.57 2.63 11.55
N ASP A 21 -21.61 3.25 12.23
CA ASP A 21 -21.46 3.29 13.69
C ASP A 21 -21.27 4.76 14.17
N PRO A 22 -22.34 5.58 14.08
CA PRO A 22 -22.26 7.03 14.29
C PRO A 22 -21.90 7.43 15.73
N ASP A 23 -22.11 6.55 16.69
CA ASP A 23 -21.77 6.80 18.10
C ASP A 23 -20.30 6.54 18.42
N ASN A 24 -19.55 5.96 17.48
CA ASN A 24 -18.14 5.65 17.67
C ASN A 24 -17.27 6.87 17.34
N GLN A 25 -16.75 7.50 18.38
CA GLN A 25 -15.88 8.67 18.27
C GLN A 25 -14.38 8.34 18.47
N GLN A 26 -13.97 7.09 18.23
CA GLN A 26 -12.57 6.65 18.40
C GLN A 26 -11.57 7.56 17.68
N TYR A 27 -11.95 8.10 16.52
CA TYR A 27 -11.10 8.95 15.67
C TYR A 27 -11.49 10.44 15.71
N GLY A 28 -12.34 10.84 16.64
CA GLY A 28 -12.83 12.22 16.83
C GLY A 28 -14.30 12.38 16.43
N ALA A 29 -14.81 13.59 16.64
CA ALA A 29 -16.21 13.93 16.41
C ALA A 29 -16.55 14.24 14.96
N LEU A 30 -15.56 14.40 14.08
CA LEU A 30 -15.76 14.60 12.65
C LEU A 30 -15.62 13.27 11.89
N GLY A 31 -16.30 13.20 10.72
CA GLY A 31 -16.28 12.01 9.88
C GLY A 31 -17.23 10.93 10.35
N ASP A 32 -17.23 9.83 9.62
CA ASP A 32 -18.12 8.70 9.81
C ASP A 32 -17.33 7.44 10.17
N CYS A 33 -17.77 6.76 11.22
CA CYS A 33 -17.19 5.50 11.64
C CYS A 33 -18.09 4.34 11.19
N TRP A 34 -17.45 3.29 10.72
CA TRP A 34 -18.06 2.06 10.26
C TRP A 34 -17.42 0.89 11.00
N LYS A 35 -18.19 -0.08 11.42
CA LYS A 35 -17.70 -1.33 12.03
C LYS A 35 -18.00 -2.51 11.13
N LEU A 36 -17.11 -3.48 11.08
CA LEU A 36 -17.42 -4.75 10.42
C LEU A 36 -18.53 -5.50 11.17
N SER A 37 -19.44 -6.11 10.42
CA SER A 37 -20.38 -7.11 10.95
C SER A 37 -19.60 -8.24 11.61
N PRO A 38 -20.01 -8.71 12.81
CA PRO A 38 -19.33 -9.81 13.51
C PRO A 38 -19.26 -11.12 12.71
N GLU A 39 -20.11 -11.28 11.68
CA GLU A 39 -20.08 -12.43 10.79
C GLU A 39 -18.96 -12.34 9.75
N VAL A 40 -18.53 -11.12 9.38
CA VAL A 40 -17.54 -10.88 8.33
C VAL A 40 -16.15 -10.63 8.93
N GLY A 41 -16.09 -9.97 10.08
CA GLY A 41 -14.82 -9.61 10.69
C GLY A 41 -14.95 -8.80 11.97
N GLU A 42 -13.89 -8.13 12.36
CA GLU A 42 -13.84 -7.26 13.54
C GLU A 42 -13.10 -5.96 13.24
N GLY A 43 -13.45 -4.90 13.97
CA GLY A 43 -12.78 -3.60 13.88
C GLY A 43 -13.55 -2.55 13.14
N SER A 44 -12.88 -1.44 12.80
CA SER A 44 -13.51 -0.22 12.31
C SER A 44 -12.81 0.38 11.10
N TYR A 45 -13.57 1.08 10.31
CA TYR A 45 -13.16 1.97 9.24
C TYR A 45 -13.70 3.36 9.56
N TRP A 46 -12.85 4.37 9.47
CA TRP A 46 -13.26 5.75 9.64
C TRP A 46 -12.91 6.56 8.41
N THR A 47 -13.79 7.49 8.03
CA THR A 47 -13.57 8.37 6.89
C THR A 47 -14.04 9.78 7.19
N TYR A 48 -13.31 10.77 6.69
CA TYR A 48 -13.68 12.18 6.71
C TYR A 48 -13.36 12.80 5.37
N GLY A 49 -14.36 13.38 4.73
CA GLY A 49 -14.19 14.08 3.45
C GLY A 49 -14.66 15.54 3.51
N GLN A 50 -14.03 16.39 2.72
CA GLN A 50 -14.42 17.78 2.55
C GLN A 50 -14.89 18.05 1.13
N LYS A 51 -16.21 18.15 0.96
CA LYS A 51 -16.87 18.30 -0.33
C LYS A 51 -16.38 17.21 -1.31
N ASP A 52 -16.09 17.59 -2.54
CA ASP A 52 -15.57 16.67 -3.57
C ASP A 52 -14.06 16.81 -3.75
N LEU A 53 -13.36 17.39 -2.76
CA LEU A 53 -11.95 17.72 -2.88
C LEU A 53 -11.04 16.60 -2.40
N TYR A 54 -11.31 16.06 -1.22
CA TYR A 54 -10.45 15.02 -0.62
C TYR A 54 -11.18 14.21 0.43
N ASP A 55 -10.62 13.02 0.69
CA ASP A 55 -11.00 12.12 1.75
C ASP A 55 -9.79 11.69 2.56
N ILE A 56 -10.00 11.49 3.85
CA ILE A 56 -9.03 10.92 4.80
C ILE A 56 -9.65 9.63 5.31
N LYS A 57 -8.85 8.55 5.34
CA LYS A 57 -9.31 7.21 5.71
C LYS A 57 -8.41 6.62 6.78
N ILE A 58 -9.01 5.99 7.79
CA ILE A 58 -8.29 5.21 8.81
C ILE A 58 -8.91 3.82 8.86
N HIS A 59 -8.09 2.81 8.60
CA HIS A 59 -8.47 1.41 8.67
C HIS A 59 -7.91 0.78 9.95
N ASN A 60 -8.74 0.04 10.66
CA ASN A 60 -8.34 -0.80 11.78
C ASN A 60 -9.31 -1.97 11.92
N PHE A 61 -9.23 -2.92 11.00
CA PHE A 61 -10.13 -4.07 10.96
C PHE A 61 -9.43 -5.32 10.42
N SER A 62 -10.05 -6.50 10.59
CA SER A 62 -9.63 -7.76 9.99
C SER A 62 -10.84 -8.58 9.56
N PHE A 63 -10.72 -9.30 8.47
CA PHE A 63 -11.73 -10.25 8.01
C PHE A 63 -11.52 -11.64 8.65
N HIS A 64 -12.60 -12.40 8.86
CA HIS A 64 -12.53 -13.76 9.40
C HIS A 64 -12.12 -14.80 8.34
N GLU A 65 -12.35 -14.50 7.06
CA GLU A 65 -11.95 -15.32 5.93
C GLU A 65 -11.09 -14.51 4.96
N ASP A 66 -10.36 -15.19 4.06
CA ASP A 66 -9.64 -14.53 2.98
C ASP A 66 -10.63 -13.71 2.14
N PHE A 67 -10.33 -12.44 1.92
CA PHE A 67 -11.25 -11.50 1.30
C PHE A 67 -10.73 -11.05 -0.06
N MET A 68 -11.53 -11.31 -1.10
CA MET A 68 -11.24 -10.81 -2.46
C MET A 68 -11.92 -9.47 -2.66
N LEU A 69 -11.12 -8.40 -2.70
CA LEU A 69 -11.59 -7.07 -3.07
C LEU A 69 -11.47 -6.89 -4.58
N GLU A 70 -12.58 -6.63 -5.24
CA GLU A 70 -12.62 -6.25 -6.64
C GLU A 70 -13.53 -5.04 -6.81
N CYS A 71 -12.99 -3.89 -7.20
CA CYS A 71 -13.77 -2.67 -7.39
C CYS A 71 -13.15 -1.77 -8.45
N SER A 72 -14.01 -0.98 -9.11
CA SER A 72 -13.59 0.07 -10.04
C SER A 72 -13.56 1.39 -9.29
N LEU A 73 -12.39 1.75 -8.77
CA LEU A 73 -12.22 3.01 -8.04
C LEU A 73 -12.41 4.21 -8.97
N PRO A 74 -13.05 5.28 -8.50
CA PRO A 74 -13.17 6.53 -9.26
C PRO A 74 -11.79 7.14 -9.50
N GLU A 75 -11.72 8.11 -10.39
CA GLU A 75 -10.48 8.86 -10.60
C GLU A 75 -10.08 9.59 -9.32
N CYS A 76 -8.92 9.23 -8.80
CA CYS A 76 -8.37 9.79 -7.57
C CYS A 76 -6.87 9.55 -7.48
N LEU A 77 -6.21 10.29 -6.61
CA LEU A 77 -4.82 10.07 -6.21
C LEU A 77 -4.79 9.80 -4.70
N SER A 78 -4.41 8.59 -4.33
CA SER A 78 -4.35 8.17 -2.93
C SER A 78 -2.91 7.99 -2.46
N ILE A 79 -2.64 8.38 -1.25
CA ILE A 79 -1.39 8.13 -0.53
C ILE A 79 -1.71 7.53 0.83
N THR A 80 -1.21 6.33 1.07
CA THR A 80 -1.56 5.54 2.25
C THR A 80 -0.31 4.94 2.88
N ARG A 81 -0.27 4.94 4.21
CA ARG A 81 0.70 4.18 5.00
C ARG A 81 0.00 3.03 5.70
N TYR A 82 0.52 1.84 5.52
CA TYR A 82 0.09 0.67 6.25
C TYR A 82 1.00 0.42 7.45
N ASP A 83 0.41 0.38 8.65
CA ASP A 83 1.10 -0.05 9.88
C ASP A 83 1.06 -1.59 10.00
N SER A 84 0.02 -2.24 9.43
CA SER A 84 -0.12 -3.68 9.33
C SER A 84 -1.00 -4.02 8.13
N ILE A 85 -0.61 -5.01 7.34
CA ILE A 85 -1.39 -5.58 6.25
C ILE A 85 -0.77 -6.91 5.81
N SER A 86 -1.58 -7.81 5.30
CA SER A 86 -1.15 -9.01 4.58
C SER A 86 -2.10 -9.30 3.43
N GLY A 87 -1.54 -9.50 2.25
CA GLY A 87 -2.28 -9.74 1.02
C GLY A 87 -1.51 -9.37 -0.23
N GLU A 88 -2.16 -9.52 -1.37
CA GLU A 88 -1.60 -9.26 -2.69
C GLU A 88 -2.55 -8.45 -3.57
N GLU A 89 -2.03 -7.48 -4.30
CA GLU A 89 -2.68 -6.96 -5.49
C GLU A 89 -2.48 -7.93 -6.64
N LEU A 90 -3.51 -8.15 -7.46
CA LEU A 90 -3.50 -9.20 -8.47
C LEU A 90 -3.29 -8.69 -9.91
N SER A 91 -3.44 -7.39 -10.13
CA SER A 91 -3.33 -6.81 -11.47
C SER A 91 -2.73 -5.40 -11.46
N PRO A 92 -1.41 -5.25 -11.61
CA PRO A 92 -0.36 -6.28 -11.66
C PRO A 92 -0.15 -6.95 -10.29
N TYR A 93 0.43 -8.17 -10.30
CA TYR A 93 0.74 -8.83 -9.04
C TYR A 93 1.77 -8.05 -8.23
N ARG A 94 1.38 -7.66 -7.03
CA ARG A 94 2.23 -7.00 -6.05
C ARG A 94 1.83 -7.42 -4.64
N ARG A 95 2.82 -7.67 -3.79
CA ARG A 95 2.54 -7.90 -2.38
C ARG A 95 2.15 -6.58 -1.70
N LEU A 96 1.10 -6.61 -0.91
CA LEU A 96 0.78 -5.53 0.03
C LEU A 96 1.75 -5.58 1.20
N SER A 97 2.40 -4.46 1.51
CA SER A 97 3.44 -4.40 2.54
C SER A 97 3.23 -3.24 3.49
N ALA A 98 3.48 -3.51 4.78
CA ALA A 98 3.55 -2.47 5.80
C ALA A 98 4.88 -1.71 5.74
N GLY A 99 4.98 -0.60 6.47
CA GLY A 99 6.22 0.16 6.65
C GLY A 99 6.71 0.92 5.42
N CYS A 100 5.85 1.09 4.40
CA CYS A 100 6.13 1.93 3.24
C CYS A 100 4.94 2.86 2.96
N ILE A 101 5.20 3.91 2.21
CA ILE A 101 4.16 4.75 1.62
C ILE A 101 3.72 4.09 0.32
N LYS A 102 2.44 3.82 0.22
CA LYS A 102 1.81 3.31 -0.98
C LYS A 102 0.96 4.37 -1.62
N THR A 103 1.06 4.53 -2.93
CA THR A 103 0.17 5.37 -3.71
C THR A 103 -0.74 4.51 -4.58
N PHE A 104 -1.91 5.06 -4.87
CA PHE A 104 -2.85 4.47 -5.80
C PHE A 104 -3.42 5.57 -6.71
N ILE A 105 -3.60 5.24 -8.00
CA ILE A 105 -4.17 6.12 -9.01
C ILE A 105 -5.43 5.44 -9.54
N GLY A 106 -6.59 5.95 -9.15
CA GLY A 106 -7.90 5.44 -9.54
C GLY A 106 -8.30 5.83 -10.97
N GLY A 107 -9.42 5.29 -11.46
CA GLY A 107 -10.02 5.66 -12.73
C GLY A 107 -9.51 4.91 -13.96
N TYR A 108 -8.52 4.01 -13.84
CA TYR A 108 -7.91 3.38 -15.01
C TYR A 108 -8.27 1.90 -15.20
N ALA A 109 -8.24 1.12 -14.13
CA ALA A 109 -8.50 -0.32 -14.20
C ALA A 109 -9.17 -0.79 -12.91
N PRO A 110 -9.92 -1.91 -12.93
CA PRO A 110 -10.43 -2.50 -11.71
C PRO A 110 -9.29 -2.83 -10.74
N TYR A 111 -9.46 -2.42 -9.50
CA TYR A 111 -8.55 -2.79 -8.43
C TYR A 111 -8.93 -4.19 -7.95
N LYS A 112 -7.94 -5.09 -7.90
CA LYS A 112 -8.12 -6.46 -7.42
C LYS A 112 -7.06 -6.77 -6.38
N ALA A 113 -7.50 -7.16 -5.19
CA ALA A 113 -6.60 -7.56 -4.12
C ALA A 113 -7.18 -8.74 -3.32
N LEU A 114 -6.30 -9.68 -2.97
CA LEU A 114 -6.58 -10.72 -1.99
C LEU A 114 -6.04 -10.25 -0.63
N ILE A 115 -6.90 -10.18 0.35
CA ILE A 115 -6.56 -9.83 1.75
C ILE A 115 -6.63 -11.08 2.59
N HIS A 116 -5.56 -11.37 3.32
CA HIS A 116 -5.48 -12.57 4.15
C HIS A 116 -6.29 -12.41 5.44
N LYS A 117 -7.05 -13.45 5.78
CA LYS A 117 -7.90 -13.51 6.96
C LYS A 117 -7.16 -13.29 8.28
N ASN A 118 -7.89 -12.78 9.26
CA ASN A 118 -7.43 -12.60 10.64
C ASN A 118 -6.20 -11.69 10.82
N ILE A 119 -5.64 -11.15 9.75
CA ILE A 119 -4.53 -10.22 9.82
C ILE A 119 -5.07 -8.79 9.81
N PRO A 120 -4.78 -7.98 10.85
CA PRO A 120 -5.35 -6.65 10.93
C PRO A 120 -4.79 -5.74 9.84
N ILE A 121 -5.70 -5.11 9.10
CA ILE A 121 -5.40 -3.98 8.23
C ILE A 121 -5.40 -2.73 9.10
N ARG A 122 -4.23 -2.14 9.29
CA ARG A 122 -4.07 -0.87 9.98
C ARG A 122 -3.42 0.11 9.06
N SER A 123 -4.16 1.14 8.67
CA SER A 123 -3.62 2.14 7.76
C SER A 123 -4.22 3.51 8.00
N VAL A 124 -3.56 4.52 7.47
CA VAL A 124 -4.04 5.89 7.35
C VAL A 124 -3.67 6.40 5.99
N GLY A 125 -4.61 7.06 5.32
CA GLY A 125 -4.42 7.58 3.97
C GLY A 125 -5.19 8.85 3.70
N ILE A 126 -4.70 9.57 2.71
CA ILE A 126 -5.34 10.73 2.09
C ILE A 126 -5.64 10.37 0.65
N GLU A 127 -6.81 10.75 0.18
CA GLU A 127 -7.21 10.65 -1.21
C GLU A 127 -7.66 12.02 -1.69
N ILE A 128 -7.15 12.44 -2.84
CA ILE A 128 -7.54 13.69 -3.51
C ILE A 128 -8.21 13.40 -4.85
N THR A 129 -9.23 14.15 -5.15
CA THR A 129 -10.04 14.01 -6.37
C THR A 129 -9.53 14.92 -7.50
N PRO A 130 -9.95 14.72 -8.74
CA PRO A 130 -9.69 15.66 -9.83
C PRO A 130 -10.12 17.11 -9.51
N ALA A 131 -11.22 17.29 -8.79
CA ALA A 131 -11.66 18.63 -8.37
C ALA A 131 -10.63 19.33 -7.48
N TYR A 132 -9.87 18.57 -6.67
CA TYR A 132 -8.79 19.16 -5.87
C TYR A 132 -7.61 19.63 -6.74
N TYR A 133 -7.08 18.76 -7.61
CA TYR A 133 -5.84 19.07 -8.32
C TYR A 133 -6.05 19.73 -9.69
N GLU A 134 -7.21 19.56 -10.33
CA GLU A 134 -7.52 20.20 -11.62
C GLU A 134 -8.27 21.53 -11.51
N GLU A 135 -9.10 21.68 -10.48
CA GLU A 135 -9.90 22.88 -10.32
C GLU A 135 -9.40 23.76 -9.17
N TYR A 136 -9.40 23.24 -7.94
CA TYR A 136 -9.08 24.01 -6.74
C TYR A 136 -7.63 24.52 -6.75
N LEU A 137 -6.62 23.63 -6.98
CA LEU A 137 -5.22 24.06 -7.04
C LEU A 137 -4.93 24.95 -8.23
N LYS A 138 -5.49 24.69 -9.41
CA LYS A 138 -5.29 25.55 -10.59
C LYS A 138 -5.89 26.95 -10.41
N LYS A 139 -6.99 27.04 -9.68
CA LYS A 139 -7.60 28.34 -9.35
C LYS A 139 -6.74 29.16 -8.39
N LEU A 140 -6.11 28.50 -7.41
CA LEU A 140 -5.22 29.16 -6.44
C LEU A 140 -3.84 29.48 -7.03
N TYR A 141 -3.33 28.62 -7.91
CA TYR A 141 -1.97 28.67 -8.46
C TYR A 141 -1.99 28.46 -9.98
N PRO A 142 -2.53 29.39 -10.77
CA PRO A 142 -2.74 29.21 -12.21
C PRO A 142 -1.44 29.03 -13.01
N GLU A 143 -0.31 29.50 -12.47
CA GLU A 143 1.01 29.37 -13.11
C GLU A 143 1.68 28.03 -12.82
N ALA A 144 1.16 27.23 -11.88
CA ALA A 144 1.80 26.00 -11.46
C ALA A 144 1.58 24.89 -12.49
N GLN A 145 2.66 24.48 -13.17
CA GLN A 145 2.68 23.28 -14.00
C GLN A 145 2.99 22.07 -13.13
N ILE A 146 1.98 21.54 -12.44
CA ILE A 146 2.13 20.33 -11.63
C ILE A 146 1.40 19.20 -12.34
N ASN A 147 2.11 18.07 -12.59
CA ASN A 147 1.47 16.83 -12.92
C ASN A 147 1.44 15.93 -11.66
N PRO A 148 0.36 15.96 -10.87
CA PRO A 148 0.29 15.23 -9.62
C PRO A 148 0.32 13.72 -9.83
N VAL A 149 -0.19 13.21 -10.94
CA VAL A 149 -0.20 11.77 -11.28
C VAL A 149 1.22 11.22 -11.36
N ASP A 150 2.11 11.91 -12.07
CA ASP A 150 3.51 11.47 -12.19
C ASP A 150 4.24 11.56 -10.84
N ALA A 151 3.91 12.56 -10.02
CA ALA A 151 4.48 12.71 -8.70
C ALA A 151 4.07 11.55 -7.77
N PHE A 152 2.80 11.15 -7.79
CA PHE A 152 2.30 10.01 -7.02
C PHE A 152 2.94 8.69 -7.45
N ARG A 153 3.12 8.45 -8.75
CA ARG A 153 3.82 7.24 -9.25
C ARG A 153 5.24 7.10 -8.71
N LYS A 154 5.96 8.20 -8.49
CA LYS A 154 7.36 8.17 -8.03
C LYS A 154 7.54 7.75 -6.59
N ILE A 155 6.54 7.97 -5.75
CA ILE A 155 6.61 7.67 -4.33
C ILE A 155 5.96 6.32 -3.98
N ASP A 156 5.41 5.61 -4.95
CA ASP A 156 4.77 4.31 -4.68
C ASP A 156 5.76 3.30 -4.09
N GLN A 157 5.36 2.67 -3.00
CA GLN A 157 6.13 1.68 -2.24
C GLN A 157 7.49 2.19 -1.68
N THR A 158 7.68 3.50 -1.53
CA THR A 158 8.87 4.00 -0.87
C THR A 158 8.81 3.85 0.64
N SER A 159 9.89 3.38 1.25
CA SER A 159 10.11 3.41 2.70
C SER A 159 10.94 4.62 3.15
N ASP A 160 11.44 5.41 2.20
CA ASP A 160 12.30 6.57 2.44
C ASP A 160 11.52 7.88 2.30
N PHE A 161 10.46 7.99 3.11
CA PHE A 161 9.65 9.20 3.19
C PHE A 161 9.16 9.44 4.64
N PRO A 162 10.10 9.68 5.58
CA PRO A 162 9.77 9.79 6.99
C PRO A 162 8.87 10.99 7.31
N GLU A 163 8.96 12.09 6.58
CA GLU A 163 8.11 13.28 6.77
C GLU A 163 6.64 12.95 6.47
N MET A 164 6.36 12.27 5.35
CA MET A 164 5.02 11.83 5.01
C MET A 164 4.48 10.82 6.04
N SER A 165 5.32 9.90 6.49
CA SER A 165 4.94 8.93 7.53
C SER A 165 4.55 9.61 8.83
N ARG A 166 5.25 10.69 9.22
CA ARG A 166 4.93 11.49 10.39
C ARG A 166 3.60 12.23 10.22
N LEU A 167 3.42 12.91 9.09
CA LEU A 167 2.17 13.61 8.75
C LEU A 167 0.95 12.69 8.85
N LEU A 168 1.03 11.49 8.26
CA LEU A 168 -0.05 10.50 8.33
C LEU A 168 -0.27 10.00 9.77
N THR A 169 0.79 9.90 10.59
CA THR A 169 0.64 9.58 12.02
C THR A 169 -0.09 10.68 12.77
N GLU A 170 0.26 11.94 12.52
CA GLU A 170 -0.43 13.09 13.13
C GLU A 170 -1.92 13.11 12.79
N ILE A 171 -2.28 12.80 11.54
CA ILE A 171 -3.68 12.65 11.13
C ILE A 171 -4.38 11.54 11.93
N LYS A 172 -3.76 10.36 12.01
CA LYS A 172 -4.33 9.20 12.72
C LYS A 172 -4.57 9.48 14.21
N ASP A 173 -3.68 10.23 14.84
CA ASP A 173 -3.68 10.47 16.27
C ASP A 173 -4.47 11.74 16.68
N TYR A 174 -4.88 12.57 15.71
CA TYR A 174 -5.61 13.80 15.99
C TYR A 174 -7.04 13.54 16.46
N ARG A 175 -7.48 14.32 17.48
CA ARG A 175 -8.81 14.19 18.12
C ARG A 175 -9.48 15.56 18.37
N GLY A 176 -9.10 16.58 17.61
CA GLY A 176 -9.75 17.90 17.74
C GLY A 176 -11.17 17.90 17.17
N GLU A 177 -11.89 18.96 17.42
CA GLU A 177 -13.31 19.09 17.08
C GLU A 177 -13.62 20.40 16.32
N GLY A 178 -14.81 20.45 15.73
CA GLY A 178 -15.36 21.63 15.10
C GLY A 178 -14.50 22.24 14.00
N ILE A 179 -14.40 23.57 13.97
CA ILE A 179 -13.62 24.28 12.93
C ILE A 179 -12.13 24.01 13.02
N ALA A 180 -11.59 23.78 14.23
CA ALA A 180 -10.18 23.48 14.41
C ALA A 180 -9.79 22.18 13.73
N ALA A 181 -10.63 21.15 13.82
CA ALA A 181 -10.39 19.89 13.14
C ALA A 181 -10.50 20.00 11.61
N LYS A 182 -11.45 20.77 11.10
CA LYS A 182 -11.57 21.03 9.66
C LYS A 182 -10.31 21.69 9.11
N LEU A 183 -9.83 22.73 9.77
CA LEU A 183 -8.60 23.44 9.40
C LEU A 183 -7.36 22.56 9.51
N PHE A 184 -7.30 21.69 10.55
CA PHE A 184 -6.22 20.73 10.70
C PHE A 184 -6.14 19.78 9.51
N TYR A 185 -7.25 19.12 9.15
CA TYR A 185 -7.27 18.16 8.04
C TYR A 185 -7.01 18.83 6.70
N GLU A 186 -7.59 20.01 6.43
CA GLU A 186 -7.31 20.79 5.23
C GLU A 186 -5.82 21.15 5.11
N GLY A 187 -5.21 21.63 6.20
CA GLY A 187 -3.79 21.93 6.26
C GLY A 187 -2.91 20.69 6.02
N LYS A 188 -3.28 19.53 6.60
CA LYS A 188 -2.54 18.28 6.40
C LYS A 188 -2.63 17.74 4.97
N VAL A 189 -3.77 17.88 4.31
CA VAL A 189 -3.90 17.52 2.89
C VAL A 189 -3.03 18.41 2.01
N ALA A 190 -3.05 19.72 2.24
CA ALA A 190 -2.20 20.66 1.50
C ALA A 190 -0.70 20.40 1.75
N GLU A 191 -0.31 20.11 3.00
CA GLU A 191 1.06 19.72 3.37
C GLU A 191 1.50 18.43 2.65
N ALA A 192 0.65 17.39 2.63
CA ALA A 192 0.92 16.14 1.94
C ALA A 192 1.14 16.34 0.44
N VAL A 193 0.28 17.11 -0.22
CA VAL A 193 0.43 17.42 -1.65
C VAL A 193 1.71 18.22 -1.91
N SER A 194 2.03 19.19 -1.06
CA SER A 194 3.30 19.93 -1.15
C SER A 194 4.52 19.01 -1.06
N MET A 195 4.52 18.05 -0.12
CA MET A 195 5.59 17.07 0.02
C MET A 195 5.74 16.19 -1.22
N VAL A 196 4.63 15.75 -1.83
CA VAL A 196 4.65 14.94 -3.07
C VAL A 196 5.26 15.72 -4.23
N VAL A 197 4.86 16.97 -4.41
CA VAL A 197 5.39 17.85 -5.45
C VAL A 197 6.88 18.12 -5.26
N GLU A 198 7.31 18.35 -4.02
CA GLU A 198 8.72 18.57 -3.71
C GLU A 198 9.57 17.30 -3.90
N TYR A 199 9.02 16.14 -3.55
CA TYR A 199 9.66 14.85 -3.80
C TYR A 199 9.90 14.62 -5.30
N GLN A 200 8.92 14.95 -6.14
CA GLN A 200 9.06 14.87 -7.60
C GLN A 200 10.21 15.74 -8.13
N LYS A 201 10.34 16.98 -7.62
CA LYS A 201 11.41 17.90 -8.03
C LYS A 201 12.79 17.39 -7.65
N LYS A 202 12.93 16.78 -6.45
CA LYS A 202 14.18 16.21 -5.97
C LYS A 202 14.58 14.92 -6.70
N HIS A 203 13.61 14.22 -7.27
CA HIS A 203 13.80 12.95 -7.98
C HIS A 203 13.33 13.07 -9.44
N PRO A 204 14.00 13.88 -10.29
CA PRO A 204 13.61 14.04 -11.68
C PRO A 204 13.70 12.69 -12.44
N ASP A 205 12.84 12.52 -13.45
CA ASP A 205 12.85 11.32 -14.27
C ASP A 205 14.18 11.18 -14.98
N LYS A 206 14.84 10.05 -14.77
CA LYS A 206 15.91 9.63 -15.67
C LYS A 206 15.26 9.23 -17.00
N PRO A 207 15.85 9.62 -18.16
CA PRO A 207 15.33 9.22 -19.46
C PRO A 207 15.13 7.70 -19.49
N ALA A 208 13.88 7.28 -19.59
CA ALA A 208 13.52 5.88 -19.48
C ALA A 208 13.72 5.24 -20.86
N HIS A 209 14.64 4.28 -20.99
CA HIS A 209 14.67 3.39 -22.14
C HIS A 209 13.28 2.76 -22.33
N LYS A 210 12.69 2.90 -23.53
CA LYS A 210 11.47 2.14 -23.85
C LYS A 210 11.82 0.66 -23.77
N LEU A 211 11.05 -0.11 -22.98
CA LEU A 211 11.20 -1.57 -22.97
C LEU A 211 10.70 -2.12 -24.29
N SER A 212 11.52 -2.94 -24.95
CA SER A 212 11.07 -3.72 -26.09
C SER A 212 10.24 -4.93 -25.62
N GLN A 213 9.43 -5.50 -26.51
CA GLN A 213 8.69 -6.73 -26.18
C GLN A 213 9.64 -7.86 -25.74
N GLN A 214 10.79 -7.98 -26.41
CA GLN A 214 11.82 -8.96 -26.03
C GLN A 214 12.41 -8.68 -24.63
N ASP A 215 12.60 -7.41 -24.27
CA ASP A 215 13.05 -7.06 -22.91
C ASP A 215 12.03 -7.51 -21.87
N ILE A 216 10.73 -7.32 -22.12
CA ILE A 216 9.64 -7.73 -21.24
C ILE A 216 9.64 -9.26 -21.06
N GLU A 217 9.70 -10.02 -22.13
CA GLU A 217 9.74 -11.48 -22.11
C GLU A 217 10.95 -12.00 -21.32
N ASN A 218 12.12 -11.43 -21.55
CA ASN A 218 13.33 -11.78 -20.80
C ASN A 218 13.20 -11.46 -19.29
N LEU A 219 12.58 -10.32 -18.95
CA LEU A 219 12.32 -9.96 -17.54
C LEU A 219 11.33 -10.91 -16.88
N GLN A 220 10.31 -11.38 -17.60
CA GLN A 220 9.37 -12.37 -17.09
C GLN A 220 10.05 -13.72 -16.80
N ILE A 221 10.98 -14.15 -17.67
CA ILE A 221 11.80 -15.35 -17.44
C ILE A 221 12.67 -15.18 -16.18
N VAL A 222 13.30 -14.00 -16.01
CA VAL A 222 14.07 -13.69 -14.80
C VAL A 222 13.18 -13.75 -13.56
N ALA A 223 12.00 -13.15 -13.60
CA ALA A 223 11.08 -13.15 -12.46
C ALA A 223 10.58 -14.56 -12.10
N ALA A 224 10.30 -15.40 -13.09
CA ALA A 224 9.97 -16.81 -12.88
C ALA A 224 11.13 -17.54 -12.19
N TYR A 225 12.36 -17.39 -12.70
CA TYR A 225 13.55 -17.97 -12.08
C TYR A 225 13.75 -17.50 -10.64
N LEU A 226 13.59 -16.20 -10.35
CA LEU A 226 13.65 -15.65 -9.00
C LEU A 226 12.56 -16.23 -8.09
N SER A 227 11.35 -16.43 -8.63
CA SER A 227 10.22 -17.01 -7.89
C SER A 227 10.43 -18.48 -7.53
N ASP A 228 11.16 -19.23 -8.34
CA ASP A 228 11.47 -20.65 -8.07
C ASP A 228 12.68 -20.81 -7.14
N HIS A 229 13.58 -19.82 -7.11
CA HIS A 229 14.86 -19.92 -6.40
C HIS A 229 15.02 -18.89 -5.27
N TYR A 230 13.94 -18.24 -4.84
CA TYR A 230 13.97 -17.13 -3.85
C TYR A 230 14.70 -17.48 -2.54
N ALA A 231 14.67 -18.76 -2.11
CA ALA A 231 15.28 -19.20 -0.86
C ALA A 231 16.82 -19.24 -0.92
N PHE A 232 17.39 -19.24 -2.12
CA PHE A 232 18.82 -19.33 -2.34
C PHE A 232 19.47 -17.97 -2.56
N ASP A 233 20.79 -17.92 -2.47
CA ASP A 233 21.58 -16.79 -2.94
C ASP A 233 21.72 -16.87 -4.47
N ILE A 234 21.26 -15.86 -5.18
CA ILE A 234 21.20 -15.86 -6.65
C ILE A 234 22.23 -14.85 -7.18
N PRO A 235 23.32 -15.33 -7.79
CA PRO A 235 24.32 -14.43 -8.35
C PRO A 235 23.74 -13.59 -9.50
N LEU A 236 24.06 -12.29 -9.49
CA LEU A 236 23.58 -11.35 -10.52
C LEU A 236 24.01 -11.76 -11.94
N ASP A 237 25.20 -12.36 -12.08
CA ASP A 237 25.71 -12.83 -13.37
C ASP A 237 24.80 -13.93 -13.97
N ARG A 238 24.22 -14.78 -13.12
CA ARG A 238 23.24 -15.77 -13.60
C ARG A 238 22.00 -15.09 -14.17
N LEU A 239 21.52 -14.04 -13.51
CA LEU A 239 20.35 -13.29 -13.98
C LEU A 239 20.63 -12.53 -15.27
N THR A 240 21.84 -12.00 -15.46
CA THR A 240 22.23 -11.32 -16.71
C THR A 240 22.29 -12.29 -17.89
N GLN A 241 22.74 -13.53 -17.66
CA GLN A 241 22.71 -14.60 -18.67
C GLN A 241 21.28 -14.96 -19.07
N ILE A 242 20.40 -15.17 -18.07
CA ILE A 242 18.98 -15.50 -18.32
C ILE A 242 18.28 -14.39 -19.08
N ALA A 243 18.55 -13.13 -18.70
CA ALA A 243 17.93 -11.95 -19.32
C ALA A 243 18.52 -11.62 -20.70
N CYS A 244 19.66 -12.20 -21.10
CA CYS A 244 20.44 -11.75 -22.24
C CYS A 244 20.74 -10.23 -22.21
N MET A 245 20.99 -9.68 -21.00
CA MET A 245 21.20 -8.25 -20.75
C MET A 245 22.44 -8.01 -19.92
N GLY A 246 23.12 -6.89 -20.14
CA GLY A 246 24.15 -6.42 -19.21
C GLY A 246 23.54 -5.98 -17.87
N THR A 247 24.33 -6.02 -16.81
CA THR A 247 23.91 -5.75 -15.41
C THR A 247 23.14 -4.44 -15.25
N THR A 248 23.63 -3.35 -15.83
CA THR A 248 23.00 -2.02 -15.72
C THR A 248 21.62 -2.00 -16.40
N LYS A 249 21.52 -2.57 -17.61
CA LYS A 249 20.26 -2.67 -18.35
C LYS A 249 19.26 -3.54 -17.59
N LEU A 250 19.68 -4.72 -17.12
CA LEU A 250 18.82 -5.62 -16.36
C LEU A 250 18.22 -4.92 -15.12
N LYS A 251 19.07 -4.31 -14.27
CA LYS A 251 18.60 -3.60 -13.06
C LYS A 251 17.61 -2.49 -13.39
N SER A 252 17.93 -1.67 -14.42
CA SER A 252 17.08 -0.55 -14.82
C SER A 252 15.74 -1.03 -15.40
N CYS A 253 15.77 -2.01 -16.32
CA CYS A 253 14.58 -2.54 -16.96
C CYS A 253 13.70 -3.31 -15.97
N PHE A 254 14.31 -4.10 -15.05
CA PHE A 254 13.59 -4.84 -14.01
C PHE A 254 12.84 -3.89 -13.08
N LYS A 255 13.55 -2.85 -12.55
CA LYS A 255 12.92 -1.83 -11.72
C LYS A 255 11.79 -1.11 -12.44
N LYS A 256 11.94 -0.84 -13.73
CA LYS A 256 10.91 -0.18 -14.53
C LYS A 256 9.68 -1.06 -14.76
N TYR A 257 9.85 -2.37 -14.97
CA TYR A 257 8.75 -3.28 -15.31
C TYR A 257 8.00 -3.79 -14.06
N TYR A 258 8.75 -4.07 -12.97
CA TYR A 258 8.19 -4.60 -11.73
C TYR A 258 8.04 -3.55 -10.62
N ASP A 259 8.40 -2.29 -10.87
CA ASP A 259 8.39 -1.18 -9.90
C ASP A 259 9.22 -1.43 -8.62
N CYS A 260 10.05 -2.45 -8.62
CA CYS A 260 10.95 -2.79 -7.52
C CYS A 260 12.30 -3.30 -8.03
N THR A 261 13.31 -3.25 -7.19
CA THR A 261 14.61 -3.85 -7.49
C THR A 261 14.54 -5.39 -7.43
N ILE A 262 15.48 -6.08 -8.06
CA ILE A 262 15.61 -7.54 -7.99
C ILE A 262 15.69 -8.03 -6.53
N THR A 263 16.45 -7.33 -5.68
CA THR A 263 16.57 -7.68 -4.26
C THR A 263 15.24 -7.53 -3.52
N GLU A 264 14.52 -6.45 -3.75
CA GLU A 264 13.19 -6.22 -3.17
C GLU A 264 12.18 -7.29 -3.65
N TYR A 265 12.23 -7.64 -4.94
CA TYR A 265 11.39 -8.71 -5.49
C TYR A 265 11.62 -10.05 -4.77
N VAL A 266 12.88 -10.47 -4.63
CA VAL A 266 13.22 -11.70 -3.89
C VAL A 266 12.76 -11.60 -2.43
N GLN A 267 12.97 -10.45 -1.78
CA GLN A 267 12.51 -10.25 -0.40
C GLN A 267 10.98 -10.35 -0.29
N GLN A 268 10.23 -9.79 -1.20
CA GLN A 268 8.76 -9.89 -1.24
C GLN A 268 8.33 -11.35 -1.38
N ARG A 269 8.95 -12.13 -2.28
CA ARG A 269 8.66 -13.57 -2.45
C ARG A 269 8.97 -14.36 -1.17
N ARG A 270 10.09 -14.09 -0.51
CA ARG A 270 10.43 -14.70 0.79
C ARG A 270 9.39 -14.40 1.86
N MET A 271 8.90 -13.15 1.92
CA MET A 271 7.89 -12.76 2.90
C MET A 271 6.53 -13.41 2.62
N SER A 272 6.06 -13.42 1.36
CA SER A 272 4.81 -14.11 1.00
C SER A 272 4.85 -15.59 1.36
N GLN A 273 5.96 -16.27 1.08
CA GLN A 273 6.10 -17.66 1.46
C GLN A 273 6.18 -17.87 2.98
N ALA A 274 6.82 -16.94 3.70
CA ALA A 274 6.85 -16.98 5.17
C ALA A 274 5.46 -16.82 5.78
N GLU A 275 4.62 -15.93 5.23
CA GLU A 275 3.23 -15.76 5.66
C GLU A 275 2.44 -17.07 5.48
N TYR A 276 2.56 -17.69 4.32
CA TYR A 276 1.94 -19.00 4.06
C TYR A 276 2.39 -20.07 5.07
N LEU A 277 3.69 -20.19 5.29
CA LEU A 277 4.23 -21.18 6.23
C LEU A 277 3.79 -20.91 7.67
N LEU A 278 3.75 -19.65 8.08
CA LEU A 278 3.28 -19.26 9.42
C LEU A 278 1.78 -19.52 9.61
N ALA A 279 0.97 -19.31 8.57
CA ALA A 279 -0.48 -19.52 8.62
C ALA A 279 -0.88 -21.00 8.60
N TYR A 280 -0.20 -21.82 7.81
CA TYR A 280 -0.68 -23.16 7.46
C TYR A 280 0.22 -24.31 7.93
N THR A 281 1.31 -24.04 8.66
CA THR A 281 2.22 -25.09 9.17
C THR A 281 2.59 -24.90 10.63
N GLU A 282 3.06 -25.96 11.26
CA GLU A 282 3.58 -25.96 12.63
C GLU A 282 5.11 -25.72 12.69
N LEU A 283 5.75 -25.33 11.59
CA LEU A 283 7.17 -25.02 11.56
C LEU A 283 7.51 -23.92 12.57
N THR A 284 8.56 -24.08 13.35
CA THR A 284 9.03 -23.01 14.24
C THR A 284 9.45 -21.77 13.44
N VAL A 285 9.46 -20.60 14.06
CA VAL A 285 9.91 -19.35 13.41
C VAL A 285 11.32 -19.49 12.82
N GLY A 286 12.20 -20.23 13.51
CA GLY A 286 13.55 -20.54 13.04
C GLY A 286 13.55 -21.40 11.78
N GLN A 287 12.71 -22.42 11.73
CA GLN A 287 12.55 -23.28 10.55
C GLN A 287 11.96 -22.51 9.38
N VAL A 288 10.94 -21.67 9.63
CA VAL A 288 10.38 -20.80 8.60
C VAL A 288 11.48 -19.87 8.04
N ALA A 289 12.25 -19.21 8.91
CA ALA A 289 13.35 -18.34 8.50
C ALA A 289 14.34 -19.06 7.56
N GLN A 290 14.78 -20.26 7.94
CA GLN A 290 15.69 -21.08 7.13
C GLN A 290 15.06 -21.49 5.80
N THR A 291 13.80 -21.95 5.81
CA THR A 291 13.06 -22.37 4.60
C THR A 291 12.95 -21.24 3.58
N VAL A 292 12.75 -20.00 4.04
CA VAL A 292 12.65 -18.85 3.15
C VAL A 292 14.00 -18.14 2.88
N GLY A 293 15.11 -18.74 3.27
CA GLY A 293 16.47 -18.31 2.89
C GLY A 293 17.10 -17.26 3.81
N TYR A 294 16.74 -17.23 5.09
CA TYR A 294 17.42 -16.43 6.11
C TYR A 294 18.26 -17.29 7.03
N SER A 295 19.52 -16.90 7.23
CA SER A 295 20.45 -17.60 8.11
C SER A 295 20.15 -17.42 9.60
N THR A 296 19.44 -16.34 9.99
CA THR A 296 19.10 -16.04 11.38
C THR A 296 17.64 -15.67 11.55
N SER A 297 17.00 -16.18 12.60
CA SER A 297 15.63 -15.86 12.97
C SER A 297 15.44 -14.37 13.32
N SER A 298 16.47 -13.74 13.91
CA SER A 298 16.40 -12.32 14.29
C SER A 298 16.30 -11.42 13.07
N ARG A 299 17.13 -11.63 12.05
CA ARG A 299 17.08 -10.86 10.80
C ARG A 299 15.77 -11.12 10.05
N PHE A 300 15.32 -12.35 10.03
CA PHE A 300 14.01 -12.71 9.48
C PHE A 300 12.89 -11.96 10.20
N ALA A 301 12.83 -12.02 11.55
CA ALA A 301 11.76 -11.40 12.33
C ALA A 301 11.71 -9.88 12.14
N GLU A 302 12.87 -9.20 12.07
CA GLU A 302 12.97 -7.77 11.78
C GLU A 302 12.35 -7.42 10.41
N LEU A 303 12.76 -8.15 9.36
CA LEU A 303 12.27 -7.91 8.00
C LEU A 303 10.80 -8.29 7.84
N PHE A 304 10.37 -9.37 8.49
CA PHE A 304 8.98 -9.80 8.51
C PHE A 304 8.09 -8.75 9.18
N ARG A 305 8.50 -8.24 10.35
CA ARG A 305 7.78 -7.15 11.03
C ARG A 305 7.74 -5.88 10.19
N LYS A 306 8.85 -5.52 9.54
CA LYS A 306 8.87 -4.37 8.62
C LYS A 306 7.88 -4.54 7.48
N SER A 307 7.71 -5.76 6.99
CA SER A 307 6.89 -6.10 5.83
C SER A 307 5.40 -6.26 6.14
N THR A 308 5.04 -6.80 7.32
CA THR A 308 3.66 -7.11 7.71
C THR A 308 3.11 -6.22 8.82
N GLY A 309 3.98 -5.52 9.53
CA GLY A 309 3.65 -4.78 10.74
C GLY A 309 3.59 -5.66 12.00
N LEU A 310 3.73 -6.98 11.89
CA LEU A 310 3.60 -7.95 12.97
C LEU A 310 4.87 -8.79 13.15
N LEU A 311 5.15 -9.20 14.38
CA LEU A 311 6.16 -10.23 14.61
C LEU A 311 5.67 -11.59 14.06
N PRO A 312 6.57 -12.51 13.66
CA PRO A 312 6.17 -13.82 13.11
C PRO A 312 5.24 -14.63 14.01
N LEU A 313 5.45 -14.59 15.34
CA LEU A 313 4.57 -15.28 16.29
C LEU A 313 3.21 -14.61 16.43
N GLU A 314 3.15 -13.27 16.37
CA GLU A 314 1.89 -12.52 16.38
C GLU A 314 1.10 -12.82 15.11
N TYR A 315 1.77 -12.82 13.96
CA TYR A 315 1.16 -13.18 12.68
C TYR A 315 0.55 -14.59 12.74
N ARG A 316 1.33 -15.58 13.18
CA ARG A 316 0.85 -16.97 13.34
C ARG A 316 -0.37 -17.04 14.23
N LYS A 317 -0.33 -16.42 15.42
CA LYS A 317 -1.44 -16.42 16.36
C LYS A 317 -2.72 -15.86 15.73
N ASN A 318 -2.59 -14.80 14.93
CA ASN A 318 -3.72 -14.21 14.25
C ASN A 318 -4.22 -15.13 13.12
N ALA A 319 -3.34 -15.55 12.20
CA ALA A 319 -3.69 -16.35 11.03
C ALA A 319 -4.32 -17.72 11.38
N GLN A 320 -3.87 -18.34 12.48
CA GLN A 320 -4.38 -19.64 12.97
C GLN A 320 -5.55 -19.50 13.97
N ARG A 321 -6.05 -18.28 14.21
CA ARG A 321 -7.25 -18.04 15.03
C ARG A 321 -8.45 -18.70 14.34
N LYS A 322 -9.13 -19.60 15.09
CA LYS A 322 -10.35 -20.29 14.67
C LYS A 322 -11.57 -19.44 14.93
#